data_fdad4d1bdaf1bb65ad9ed5c0aeb1d823
#
_entry.id   fdad4d1bdaf1bb65ad9ed5c0aeb1d823
#
_cell.length_a   1.000
_cell.length_b   1.000
_cell.length_c   1.000
_cell.angle_alpha   90.00
_cell.angle_beta   90.00
_cell.angle_gamma   90.00
#
_symmetry.space_group_name_H-M   'P 1'
#
loop_
_entity.id
_entity.type
_entity.pdbx_description
1 polymer ?
#
loop_
_entity_poly.entity_id
_entity_poly.type
_entity_poly.pdbx_seq_one_letter_code
_entity_poly.pdbx_strand_id
1 'polypeptide(L)'
;MTAEQEAILEQIIEAFQNGKRLSDLPDVSGTNPFNLICEVLEDGESKKAALATLLPYMEEECSYGIEFDTAVSSPACTRIGNLSLHKSLPIHNRMKGCLLNDDGEVVEYLNPANWTGQTRDGSRGQVMVELPMHYRKFETDGTKRRVRISEYPLPGYRLVPGNRYVSAYQATIQRSTTTLCSVVNMDADYRGGNNNTAYDGTYRTFLGRPATGISRTNFRNYARKRKSGSTEWNCMTYDIQKELYWLFAIEYATLNSQAAFNAEKDSNGYAQGGLGAGVTNMSDWGGFNGSYPFVPCGHTDELGNGTGEVAYPVINEDGSTRCTVMVPRYRGVENPFGHIWQWTDGINIRISPTEDNSGDGLSKVFVCTDPAKFSDSGYDGYAHVGNEARAEGYVKEVIFGEGGEIMPSVVGGGSSTYFCDYHYTNIPTTEALRGVLFGGCAYHSSYAGFAFALSSNAPSGTSASIGSRLCFIPA
;
A
#
# COMPACT_ATOMS: atom_id res chain seq x y z
N MET A 1 32.06 -3.62 -14.86
CA MET A 1 31.72 -3.62 -16.30
C MET A 1 32.71 -2.70 -17.01
N THR A 2 33.14 -3.02 -18.23
CA THR A 2 33.88 -2.08 -19.04
C THR A 2 32.94 -1.08 -19.69
N ALA A 3 33.44 0.12 -20.12
CA ALA A 3 32.59 1.13 -20.77
C ALA A 3 31.92 0.59 -22.05
N GLU A 4 32.49 -0.43 -22.70
CA GLU A 4 31.89 -1.09 -23.87
C GLU A 4 30.75 -2.05 -23.46
N GLN A 5 30.87 -2.72 -22.30
CA GLN A 5 29.80 -3.57 -21.76
C GLN A 5 28.60 -2.69 -21.31
N GLU A 6 28.86 -1.50 -20.79
CA GLU A 6 27.83 -0.51 -20.50
C GLU A 6 27.10 -0.05 -21.76
N ALA A 7 27.82 0.25 -22.84
CA ALA A 7 27.23 0.69 -24.10
C ALA A 7 26.37 -0.40 -24.77
N ILE A 8 26.76 -1.68 -24.67
CA ILE A 8 25.95 -2.81 -25.17
C ILE A 8 24.69 -2.99 -24.31
N LEU A 9 24.81 -2.89 -22.99
CA LEU A 9 23.68 -2.97 -22.08
C LEU A 9 22.70 -1.83 -22.34
N GLU A 10 23.18 -0.60 -22.56
CA GLU A 10 22.35 0.55 -22.95
C GLU A 10 21.60 0.30 -24.26
N GLN A 11 22.24 -0.29 -25.28
CA GLN A 11 21.57 -0.64 -26.54
C GLN A 11 20.49 -1.71 -26.38
N ILE A 12 20.73 -2.70 -25.52
CA ILE A 12 19.74 -3.74 -25.18
C ILE A 12 18.59 -3.11 -24.41
N ILE A 13 18.88 -2.24 -23.44
CA ILE A 13 17.88 -1.50 -22.66
C ILE A 13 17.05 -0.59 -23.59
N GLU A 14 17.69 0.12 -24.51
CA GLU A 14 17.03 0.99 -25.49
C GLU A 14 16.12 0.19 -26.44
N ALA A 15 16.52 -1.02 -26.84
CA ALA A 15 15.68 -1.91 -27.65
C ALA A 15 14.43 -2.36 -26.86
N PHE A 16 14.56 -2.64 -25.57
CA PHE A 16 13.42 -2.94 -24.70
C PHE A 16 12.54 -1.71 -24.45
N GLN A 17 13.12 -0.52 -24.22
CA GLN A 17 12.38 0.74 -24.05
C GLN A 17 11.49 1.08 -25.25
N ASN A 18 11.94 0.75 -26.46
CA ASN A 18 11.20 0.97 -27.69
C ASN A 18 10.16 -0.13 -27.98
N GLY A 19 9.82 -0.97 -27.00
CA GLY A 19 8.79 -1.99 -27.12
C GLY A 19 9.11 -3.12 -28.08
N LYS A 20 10.38 -3.23 -28.52
CA LYS A 20 10.85 -4.37 -29.31
C LYS A 20 10.91 -5.59 -28.39
N ARG A 21 10.08 -6.57 -28.67
CA ARG A 21 10.21 -7.89 -28.06
C ARG A 21 11.47 -8.57 -28.59
N LEU A 22 12.08 -9.46 -27.82
CA LEU A 22 13.15 -10.33 -28.32
C LEU A 22 12.71 -11.10 -29.59
N SER A 23 11.38 -11.34 -29.73
CA SER A 23 10.76 -11.90 -30.94
C SER A 23 10.77 -10.96 -32.15
N ASP A 24 10.99 -9.66 -31.95
CA ASP A 24 10.95 -8.64 -33.02
C ASP A 24 12.35 -8.34 -33.57
N LEU A 25 13.36 -9.01 -33.05
CA LEU A 25 14.71 -8.95 -33.62
C LEU A 25 14.74 -9.78 -34.91
N PRO A 26 15.30 -9.27 -36.02
CA PRO A 26 15.38 -10.01 -37.28
C PRO A 26 16.09 -11.36 -37.08
N ASP A 27 15.52 -12.42 -37.62
CA ASP A 27 16.07 -13.79 -37.66
C ASP A 27 15.99 -14.66 -36.39
N VAL A 28 15.05 -14.46 -35.49
CA VAL A 28 14.85 -15.39 -34.34
C VAL A 28 13.74 -16.40 -34.57
N SER A 29 13.17 -16.51 -35.75
CA SER A 29 12.16 -17.52 -36.10
C SER A 29 12.76 -18.93 -36.13
N GLY A 30 12.49 -19.71 -35.05
CA GLY A 30 12.89 -21.11 -34.93
C GLY A 30 13.97 -21.42 -33.89
N THR A 31 14.53 -20.44 -33.21
CA THR A 31 15.49 -20.65 -32.11
C THR A 31 14.86 -20.31 -30.76
N ASN A 32 15.09 -21.17 -29.78
CA ASN A 32 14.78 -20.86 -28.39
C ASN A 32 15.53 -19.55 -28.04
N PRO A 33 14.84 -18.45 -27.64
CA PRO A 33 15.48 -17.17 -27.32
C PRO A 33 16.56 -17.28 -26.23
N PHE A 34 16.52 -18.32 -25.39
CA PHE A 34 17.56 -18.61 -24.40
C PHE A 34 18.88 -19.11 -25.00
N ASN A 35 18.91 -19.46 -26.30
CA ASN A 35 20.11 -19.86 -27.01
C ASN A 35 20.66 -18.74 -27.92
N LEU A 36 20.12 -17.56 -27.90
CA LEU A 36 20.64 -16.42 -28.63
C LEU A 36 22.06 -16.13 -28.16
N ILE A 37 23.00 -16.15 -29.07
CA ILE A 37 24.40 -15.86 -28.80
C ILE A 37 24.64 -14.38 -29.09
N CYS A 38 25.01 -13.64 -28.08
CA CYS A 38 25.47 -12.27 -28.19
C CYS A 38 27.00 -12.24 -28.24
N GLU A 39 27.56 -11.37 -29.03
CA GLU A 39 28.99 -11.10 -29.02
C GLU A 39 29.28 -10.09 -27.89
N VAL A 40 30.14 -10.47 -26.95
CA VAL A 40 30.53 -9.66 -25.78
C VAL A 40 32.02 -9.40 -25.91
N LEU A 41 32.44 -8.16 -25.73
CA LEU A 41 33.86 -7.82 -25.65
C LEU A 41 34.34 -7.94 -24.20
N GLU A 42 35.31 -8.82 -23.96
CA GLU A 42 35.98 -8.96 -22.68
C GLU A 42 37.49 -8.82 -22.92
N ASP A 43 38.12 -7.88 -22.23
CA ASP A 43 39.54 -7.55 -22.39
C ASP A 43 39.99 -7.26 -23.85
N GLY A 44 39.08 -6.64 -24.65
CA GLY A 44 39.32 -6.33 -26.06
C GLY A 44 39.21 -7.52 -27.01
N GLU A 45 38.82 -8.69 -26.53
CA GLU A 45 38.53 -9.86 -27.35
C GLU A 45 37.03 -10.10 -27.46
N SER A 46 36.59 -10.42 -28.68
CA SER A 46 35.21 -10.78 -28.96
C SER A 46 34.87 -12.17 -28.44
N LYS A 47 33.99 -12.28 -27.46
CA LYS A 47 33.53 -13.57 -26.90
C LYS A 47 32.03 -13.74 -27.13
N LYS A 48 31.62 -14.95 -27.44
CA LYS A 48 30.22 -15.31 -27.60
C LYS A 48 29.64 -15.75 -26.27
N ALA A 49 28.59 -15.08 -25.80
CA ALA A 49 27.84 -15.47 -24.62
C ALA A 49 26.37 -15.73 -24.97
N ALA A 50 25.80 -16.77 -24.39
CA ALA A 50 24.36 -16.99 -24.51
C ALA A 50 23.61 -15.87 -23.78
N LEU A 51 22.52 -15.35 -24.38
CA LEU A 51 21.69 -14.31 -23.76
C LEU A 51 21.27 -14.70 -22.32
N ALA A 52 21.02 -16.00 -22.08
CA ALA A 52 20.73 -16.52 -20.76
C ALA A 52 21.79 -16.20 -19.69
N THR A 53 23.07 -16.05 -20.09
CA THR A 53 24.14 -15.68 -19.15
C THR A 53 24.18 -14.19 -18.84
N LEU A 54 23.53 -13.35 -19.68
CA LEU A 54 23.41 -11.90 -19.44
C LEU A 54 22.20 -11.54 -18.57
N LEU A 55 21.17 -12.40 -18.52
CA LEU A 55 19.94 -12.10 -17.77
C LEU A 55 20.17 -11.78 -16.29
N PRO A 56 21.03 -12.48 -15.53
CA PRO A 56 21.32 -12.13 -14.14
C PRO A 56 21.95 -10.74 -14.02
N TYR A 57 22.83 -10.35 -14.94
CA TYR A 57 23.43 -9.00 -14.95
C TYR A 57 22.39 -7.94 -15.27
N MET A 58 21.49 -8.18 -16.22
CA MET A 58 20.38 -7.27 -16.53
C MET A 58 19.45 -7.12 -15.32
N GLU A 59 19.15 -8.19 -14.60
CA GLU A 59 18.34 -8.13 -13.39
C GLU A 59 19.02 -7.26 -12.31
N GLU A 60 20.32 -7.47 -12.06
CA GLU A 60 21.06 -6.68 -11.06
C GLU A 60 21.19 -5.21 -11.45
N GLU A 61 21.32 -4.86 -12.73
CA GLU A 61 21.48 -3.46 -13.19
C GLU A 61 20.15 -2.73 -13.37
N CYS A 62 19.09 -3.44 -13.79
CA CYS A 62 17.81 -2.83 -14.16
C CYS A 62 16.72 -2.98 -13.09
N SER A 63 17.03 -3.58 -11.93
CA SER A 63 16.09 -3.69 -10.83
C SER A 63 16.71 -3.24 -9.52
N TYR A 64 15.84 -2.98 -8.54
CA TYR A 64 16.22 -2.76 -7.16
C TYR A 64 15.15 -3.31 -6.22
N GLY A 65 15.56 -3.68 -5.02
CA GLY A 65 14.64 -4.33 -4.10
C GLY A 65 15.28 -4.66 -2.77
N ILE A 66 14.63 -5.56 -2.04
CA ILE A 66 15.08 -6.02 -0.72
C ILE A 66 15.10 -7.55 -0.64
N GLU A 67 16.00 -8.06 0.19
CA GLU A 67 16.01 -9.42 0.70
C GLU A 67 15.86 -9.39 2.22
N PHE A 68 15.02 -10.25 2.77
CA PHE A 68 14.94 -10.53 4.21
C PHE A 68 14.87 -12.03 4.46
N ASP A 69 15.27 -12.44 5.67
CA ASP A 69 15.32 -13.85 6.07
C ASP A 69 14.31 -14.11 7.20
N THR A 70 13.34 -14.99 6.98
CA THR A 70 12.30 -15.34 7.98
C THR A 70 12.86 -16.07 9.20
N ALA A 71 14.10 -16.57 9.13
CA ALA A 71 14.80 -17.14 10.28
C ALA A 71 15.48 -16.07 11.17
N VAL A 72 15.61 -14.83 10.66
CA VAL A 72 16.23 -13.72 11.38
C VAL A 72 15.17 -12.79 11.96
N SER A 73 15.24 -12.52 13.24
CA SER A 73 14.22 -11.72 13.92
C SER A 73 14.28 -10.22 13.62
N SER A 74 15.38 -9.70 13.02
CA SER A 74 15.51 -8.29 12.67
C SER A 74 14.51 -7.89 11.59
N PRO A 75 13.82 -6.71 11.71
CA PRO A 75 13.01 -6.16 10.64
C PRO A 75 13.83 -5.53 9.51
N ALA A 76 15.14 -5.34 9.69
CA ALA A 76 16.01 -4.75 8.68
C ALA A 76 16.17 -5.69 7.48
N CYS A 77 16.11 -5.12 6.29
CA CYS A 77 16.27 -5.83 5.02
C CYS A 77 17.61 -5.48 4.38
N THR A 78 18.14 -6.40 3.59
CA THR A 78 19.30 -6.14 2.72
C THR A 78 18.81 -5.55 1.41
N ARG A 79 19.41 -4.44 0.95
CA ARG A 79 19.16 -3.89 -0.38
C ARG A 79 19.83 -4.78 -1.43
N ILE A 80 19.10 -5.11 -2.49
CA ILE A 80 19.56 -5.95 -3.60
C ILE A 80 19.30 -5.26 -4.94
N GLY A 81 19.98 -5.70 -5.99
CA GLY A 81 19.95 -5.07 -7.31
C GLY A 81 20.82 -3.81 -7.37
N ASN A 82 20.52 -2.92 -8.28
CA ASN A 82 21.30 -1.72 -8.51
C ASN A 82 21.18 -0.73 -7.35
N LEU A 83 22.26 -0.54 -6.61
CA LEU A 83 22.33 0.36 -5.46
C LEU A 83 22.16 1.84 -5.84
N SER A 84 22.45 2.22 -7.08
CA SER A 84 22.21 3.58 -7.56
C SER A 84 20.72 3.86 -7.73
N LEU A 85 19.93 2.85 -8.12
CA LEU A 85 18.46 2.95 -8.18
C LEU A 85 17.83 3.08 -6.78
N HIS A 86 18.44 2.51 -5.74
CA HIS A 86 18.02 2.76 -4.35
C HIS A 86 18.28 4.20 -3.89
N LYS A 87 19.23 4.92 -4.48
CA LYS A 87 19.48 6.33 -4.18
C LYS A 87 18.54 7.26 -4.94
N SER A 88 18.28 6.96 -6.21
CA SER A 88 17.46 7.77 -7.12
C SER A 88 15.96 7.46 -7.02
N LEU A 89 15.59 6.23 -6.63
CA LEU A 89 14.20 5.77 -6.45
C LEU A 89 13.27 6.10 -7.64
N PRO A 90 13.62 5.74 -8.88
CA PRO A 90 12.93 6.23 -10.07
C PRO A 90 11.44 5.85 -10.10
N ILE A 91 11.08 4.65 -9.63
CA ILE A 91 9.69 4.22 -9.55
C ILE A 91 8.95 5.01 -8.47
N HIS A 92 9.49 5.10 -7.25
CA HIS A 92 8.88 5.81 -6.13
C HIS A 92 8.67 7.30 -6.43
N ASN A 93 9.60 7.95 -7.12
CA ASN A 93 9.51 9.38 -7.45
C ASN A 93 8.42 9.70 -8.49
N ARG A 94 7.80 8.68 -9.09
CA ARG A 94 6.62 8.83 -9.94
C ARG A 94 5.30 8.81 -9.17
N MET A 95 5.32 8.58 -7.85
CA MET A 95 4.15 8.84 -7.02
C MET A 95 3.89 10.33 -6.95
N LYS A 96 2.74 10.78 -7.47
CA LYS A 96 2.42 12.20 -7.62
C LYS A 96 1.01 12.50 -7.16
N GLY A 97 0.87 13.56 -6.36
CA GLY A 97 -0.44 14.12 -6.04
C GLY A 97 -1.10 14.76 -7.25
N CYS A 98 -2.39 14.50 -7.44
CA CYS A 98 -3.16 15.04 -8.54
C CYS A 98 -4.63 15.28 -8.13
N LEU A 99 -5.33 16.06 -8.93
CA LEU A 99 -6.79 16.15 -8.94
C LEU A 99 -7.32 15.21 -10.03
N LEU A 100 -8.10 14.21 -9.65
CA LEU A 100 -8.67 13.22 -10.55
C LEU A 100 -10.19 13.48 -10.69
N ASN A 101 -10.67 13.61 -11.94
CA ASN A 101 -12.10 13.75 -12.21
C ASN A 101 -12.83 12.40 -12.10
N ASP A 102 -14.15 12.40 -12.21
CA ASP A 102 -14.95 11.18 -12.06
C ASP A 102 -14.77 10.19 -13.21
N ASP A 103 -14.24 10.63 -14.34
CA ASP A 103 -13.85 9.78 -15.47
C ASP A 103 -12.49 9.11 -15.32
N GLY A 104 -11.74 9.45 -14.27
CA GLY A 104 -10.41 8.91 -14.02
C GLY A 104 -9.29 9.64 -14.76
N GLU A 105 -9.55 10.86 -15.21
CA GLU A 105 -8.56 11.70 -15.89
C GLU A 105 -7.93 12.69 -14.91
N VAL A 106 -6.61 12.87 -15.01
CA VAL A 106 -5.89 13.87 -14.22
C VAL A 106 -6.19 15.25 -14.75
N VAL A 107 -6.88 16.06 -13.96
CA VAL A 107 -7.18 17.46 -14.27
C VAL A 107 -5.95 18.35 -14.04
N GLU A 108 -5.21 18.07 -12.97
CA GLU A 108 -4.04 18.85 -12.57
C GLU A 108 -3.13 17.99 -11.67
N TYR A 109 -1.82 18.06 -11.87
CA TYR A 109 -0.85 17.59 -10.89
C TYR A 109 -0.60 18.68 -9.84
N LEU A 110 -0.60 18.28 -8.58
CA LEU A 110 -0.36 19.18 -7.48
C LEU A 110 1.13 19.57 -7.38
N ASN A 111 1.42 20.70 -6.75
CA ASN A 111 2.80 21.15 -6.54
C ASN A 111 3.57 20.09 -5.73
N PRO A 112 4.63 19.49 -6.26
CA PRO A 112 5.32 18.39 -5.59
C PRO A 112 5.90 18.77 -4.21
N ALA A 113 6.16 20.04 -3.96
CA ALA A 113 6.78 20.50 -2.71
C ALA A 113 5.74 20.86 -1.62
N ASN A 114 4.57 21.33 -2.00
CA ASN A 114 3.56 21.80 -1.04
C ASN A 114 2.19 21.95 -1.70
N TRP A 115 1.13 21.34 -1.12
CA TRP A 115 -0.24 21.39 -1.65
C TRP A 115 -1.12 22.45 -0.99
N THR A 116 -0.66 23.13 0.08
CA THR A 116 -1.53 24.00 0.91
C THR A 116 -2.18 25.15 0.16
N GLY A 117 -1.63 25.67 -0.87
CA GLY A 117 -2.17 26.79 -1.65
C GLY A 117 -3.11 26.39 -2.81
N GLN A 118 -3.35 25.08 -3.01
CA GLN A 118 -4.09 24.59 -4.16
C GLN A 118 -5.54 24.22 -3.81
N THR A 119 -6.43 24.22 -4.81
CA THR A 119 -7.84 23.82 -4.63
C THR A 119 -7.93 22.32 -4.35
N ARG A 120 -8.47 21.94 -3.18
CA ARG A 120 -8.57 20.54 -2.73
C ARG A 120 -9.94 20.21 -2.14
N ASP A 121 -10.92 21.07 -2.39
CA ASP A 121 -12.28 21.03 -1.82
C ASP A 121 -13.24 20.08 -2.58
N GLY A 122 -12.78 19.46 -3.67
CA GLY A 122 -13.56 18.57 -4.53
C GLY A 122 -14.20 19.26 -5.73
N SER A 123 -14.13 20.58 -5.84
CA SER A 123 -14.75 21.32 -6.96
C SER A 123 -14.09 21.04 -8.32
N ARG A 124 -12.82 20.61 -8.32
CA ARG A 124 -12.04 20.31 -9.52
C ARG A 124 -11.67 18.83 -9.69
N GLY A 125 -12.01 17.99 -8.73
CA GLY A 125 -11.68 16.58 -8.72
C GLY A 125 -11.29 16.10 -7.32
N GLN A 126 -10.98 14.81 -7.22
CA GLN A 126 -10.55 14.17 -5.98
C GLN A 126 -9.05 14.31 -5.80
N VAL A 127 -8.60 14.54 -4.57
CA VAL A 127 -7.17 14.62 -4.25
C VAL A 127 -6.62 13.20 -4.14
N MET A 128 -5.89 12.78 -5.15
CA MET A 128 -5.39 11.42 -5.29
C MET A 128 -3.85 11.41 -5.42
N VAL A 129 -3.25 10.27 -5.16
CA VAL A 129 -1.85 9.97 -5.46
C VAL A 129 -1.83 8.94 -6.59
N GLU A 130 -1.19 9.29 -7.68
CA GLU A 130 -0.92 8.39 -8.80
C GLU A 130 0.09 7.33 -8.39
N LEU A 131 -0.22 6.06 -8.64
CA LEU A 131 0.69 4.94 -8.42
C LEU A 131 1.46 4.61 -9.70
N PRO A 132 2.79 4.39 -9.62
CA PRO A 132 3.62 4.23 -10.80
C PRO A 132 3.41 2.88 -11.48
N MET A 133 3.36 2.88 -12.80
CA MET A 133 3.55 1.64 -13.57
C MET A 133 4.97 1.12 -13.33
N HIS A 134 5.11 -0.15 -13.06
CA HIS A 134 6.40 -0.82 -12.93
C HIS A 134 6.23 -2.34 -13.10
N TYR A 135 7.33 -3.07 -13.07
CA TYR A 135 7.36 -4.52 -13.03
C TYR A 135 7.86 -4.98 -11.66
N ARG A 136 7.28 -6.05 -11.12
CA ARG A 136 7.69 -6.57 -9.81
C ARG A 136 7.87 -8.08 -9.82
N LYS A 137 8.76 -8.57 -8.97
CA LYS A 137 9.06 -9.99 -8.78
C LYS A 137 9.15 -10.30 -7.30
N PHE A 138 8.52 -11.40 -6.90
CA PHE A 138 8.60 -11.96 -5.56
C PHE A 138 9.24 -13.34 -5.65
N GLU A 139 10.25 -13.61 -4.81
CA GLU A 139 11.00 -14.85 -4.84
C GLU A 139 11.15 -15.43 -3.44
N THR A 140 11.02 -16.74 -3.35
CA THR A 140 11.27 -17.52 -2.15
C THR A 140 12.44 -18.48 -2.41
N ASP A 141 13.47 -18.41 -1.55
CA ASP A 141 14.65 -19.27 -1.60
C ASP A 141 14.97 -19.73 -0.17
N GLY A 142 14.47 -20.90 0.19
CA GLY A 142 14.51 -21.37 1.58
C GLY A 142 13.79 -20.40 2.53
N THR A 143 14.53 -19.87 3.51
CA THR A 143 14.03 -18.85 4.44
C THR A 143 14.10 -17.44 3.89
N LYS A 144 14.79 -17.21 2.79
CA LYS A 144 14.95 -15.90 2.17
C LYS A 144 13.75 -15.53 1.32
N ARG A 145 13.39 -14.27 1.37
CA ARG A 145 12.34 -13.64 0.56
C ARG A 145 12.94 -12.43 -0.14
N ARG A 146 12.70 -12.31 -1.44
CA ARG A 146 13.15 -11.17 -2.24
C ARG A 146 11.97 -10.48 -2.86
N VAL A 147 11.99 -9.15 -2.80
CA VAL A 147 11.04 -8.28 -3.48
C VAL A 147 11.85 -7.36 -4.37
N ARG A 148 11.65 -7.45 -5.68
CA ARG A 148 12.35 -6.63 -6.67
C ARG A 148 11.34 -5.85 -7.51
N ILE A 149 11.70 -4.63 -7.89
CA ILE A 149 10.96 -3.80 -8.82
C ILE A 149 11.88 -3.30 -9.94
N SER A 150 11.29 -3.11 -11.11
CA SER A 150 12.01 -2.65 -12.31
C SER A 150 11.11 -1.75 -13.15
N GLU A 151 11.69 -0.80 -13.88
CA GLU A 151 11.02 -0.06 -14.94
C GLU A 151 10.85 -0.87 -16.22
N TYR A 152 11.51 -2.03 -16.31
CA TYR A 152 11.60 -2.88 -17.50
C TYR A 152 10.97 -4.25 -17.30
N PRO A 153 10.43 -4.87 -18.37
CA PRO A 153 9.81 -6.21 -18.32
C PRO A 153 10.88 -7.32 -18.25
N LEU A 154 11.58 -7.42 -17.13
CA LEU A 154 12.58 -8.47 -16.93
C LEU A 154 11.94 -9.85 -16.78
N PRO A 155 12.66 -10.95 -17.08
CA PRO A 155 12.15 -12.31 -16.96
C PRO A 155 11.66 -12.63 -15.55
N GLY A 156 10.44 -13.16 -15.45
CA GLY A 156 9.79 -13.49 -14.17
C GLY A 156 9.14 -12.30 -13.46
N TYR A 157 9.29 -11.07 -13.98
CA TYR A 157 8.60 -9.90 -13.48
C TYR A 157 7.18 -9.80 -14.02
N ARG A 158 6.25 -9.38 -13.18
CA ARG A 158 4.85 -9.14 -13.53
C ARG A 158 4.57 -7.64 -13.60
N LEU A 159 3.85 -7.22 -14.63
CA LEU A 159 3.43 -5.83 -14.78
C LEU A 159 2.50 -5.41 -13.64
N VAL A 160 2.82 -4.31 -13.02
CA VAL A 160 1.93 -3.51 -12.17
C VAL A 160 1.43 -2.34 -13.05
N PRO A 161 0.16 -2.32 -13.44
CA PRO A 161 -0.33 -1.34 -14.40
C PRO A 161 -0.27 0.09 -13.85
N GLY A 162 -0.20 1.07 -14.74
CA GLY A 162 -0.34 2.49 -14.42
C GLY A 162 -1.79 2.94 -14.31
N ASN A 163 -1.99 4.26 -14.21
CA ASN A 163 -3.29 4.91 -14.11
C ASN A 163 -4.14 4.40 -12.95
N ARG A 164 -3.49 3.94 -11.88
CA ARG A 164 -4.13 3.57 -10.62
C ARG A 164 -3.86 4.67 -9.60
N TYR A 165 -4.88 4.99 -8.83
CA TYR A 165 -4.82 6.09 -7.89
C TYR A 165 -5.36 5.67 -6.52
N VAL A 166 -4.69 6.13 -5.47
CA VAL A 166 -5.16 6.03 -4.08
C VAL A 166 -5.41 7.43 -3.55
N SER A 167 -6.43 7.60 -2.74
CA SER A 167 -6.72 8.90 -2.14
C SER A 167 -5.58 9.40 -1.27
N ALA A 168 -5.25 10.69 -1.39
CA ALA A 168 -4.27 11.33 -0.53
C ALA A 168 -4.68 11.27 0.95
N TYR A 169 -5.97 11.33 1.23
CA TYR A 169 -6.54 11.32 2.57
C TYR A 169 -7.36 10.07 2.84
N GLN A 170 -7.58 9.75 4.11
CA GLN A 170 -8.64 8.84 4.49
C GLN A 170 -9.98 9.44 4.04
N ALA A 171 -10.86 8.58 3.46
CA ALA A 171 -12.00 9.06 2.69
C ALA A 171 -13.00 9.89 3.50
N THR A 172 -13.49 10.96 2.90
CA THR A 172 -14.69 11.70 3.31
C THR A 172 -15.91 11.22 2.53
N ILE A 173 -17.09 11.72 2.86
CA ILE A 173 -18.33 11.44 2.11
C ILE A 173 -19.07 12.73 1.90
N GLN A 174 -19.48 12.99 0.67
CA GLN A 174 -20.50 13.95 0.37
C GLN A 174 -21.85 13.36 0.81
N ARG A 175 -22.43 13.88 1.90
CA ARG A 175 -23.57 13.28 2.58
C ARG A 175 -24.87 13.38 1.79
N SER A 176 -25.08 14.48 1.08
CA SER A 176 -26.27 14.71 0.24
C SER A 176 -26.42 13.67 -0.87
N THR A 177 -25.32 13.21 -1.45
CA THR A 177 -25.28 12.20 -2.54
C THR A 177 -24.88 10.82 -2.06
N THR A 178 -24.34 10.70 -0.85
CA THR A 178 -23.66 9.50 -0.32
C THR A 178 -22.54 9.02 -1.24
N THR A 179 -21.70 9.96 -1.74
CA THR A 179 -20.58 9.68 -2.63
C THR A 179 -19.27 9.73 -1.86
N LEU A 180 -18.43 8.72 -2.00
CA LEU A 180 -17.11 8.67 -1.35
C LEU A 180 -16.17 9.68 -2.01
N CYS A 181 -15.42 10.42 -1.19
CA CYS A 181 -14.57 11.53 -1.64
C CYS A 181 -13.18 11.49 -0.99
N SER A 182 -12.24 12.21 -1.62
CA SER A 182 -10.95 12.57 -1.05
C SER A 182 -10.75 14.07 -1.22
N VAL A 183 -11.12 14.83 -0.19
CA VAL A 183 -11.15 16.29 -0.24
C VAL A 183 -10.75 16.91 1.10
N VAL A 184 -10.31 18.16 1.06
CA VAL A 184 -10.19 19.05 2.22
C VAL A 184 -11.36 20.03 2.17
N ASN A 185 -12.44 19.72 2.89
CA ASN A 185 -13.66 20.51 2.85
C ASN A 185 -14.33 20.53 4.22
N MET A 186 -14.59 21.72 4.75
CA MET A 186 -15.20 21.96 6.07
C MET A 186 -16.72 22.15 6.02
N ASP A 187 -17.35 21.99 4.84
CA ASP A 187 -18.80 22.06 4.71
C ASP A 187 -19.48 20.89 5.45
N ALA A 188 -20.65 21.14 6.02
CA ALA A 188 -21.43 20.13 6.72
C ALA A 188 -21.82 18.94 5.82
N ASP A 189 -21.91 19.13 4.50
CA ASP A 189 -22.13 18.05 3.54
C ASP A 189 -20.95 17.05 3.50
N TYR A 190 -19.76 17.45 3.94
CA TYR A 190 -18.56 16.58 4.06
C TYR A 190 -18.25 16.22 5.51
N ARG A 191 -19.23 16.28 6.42
CA ARG A 191 -19.03 15.89 7.83
C ARG A 191 -18.51 14.46 7.93
N GLY A 192 -17.39 14.31 8.61
CA GLY A 192 -16.75 13.01 8.89
C GLY A 192 -17.46 12.18 9.95
N GLY A 193 -16.73 11.23 10.51
CA GLY A 193 -17.24 10.29 11.47
C GLY A 193 -18.49 9.57 10.96
N ASN A 194 -19.45 9.32 11.86
CA ASN A 194 -20.76 8.75 11.56
C ASN A 194 -21.85 9.81 11.27
N ASN A 195 -21.45 11.02 10.87
CA ASN A 195 -22.33 12.15 10.57
C ASN A 195 -23.08 12.74 11.78
N ASN A 196 -22.58 12.55 12.99
CA ASN A 196 -23.23 13.06 14.19
C ASN A 196 -22.91 14.56 14.42
N THR A 197 -23.93 15.43 14.33
CA THR A 197 -23.80 16.88 14.48
C THR A 197 -23.39 17.31 15.90
N ALA A 198 -23.52 16.44 16.91
CA ALA A 198 -23.04 16.73 18.27
C ALA A 198 -21.50 16.95 18.35
N TYR A 199 -20.77 16.57 17.29
CA TYR A 199 -19.33 16.77 17.18
C TYR A 199 -18.93 17.92 16.23
N ASP A 200 -19.82 18.86 15.95
CA ASP A 200 -19.50 20.05 15.12
C ASP A 200 -19.09 21.26 16.00
N GLY A 201 -18.49 21.00 17.16
CA GLY A 201 -18.00 22.03 18.06
C GLY A 201 -16.72 22.71 17.58
N THR A 202 -16.28 23.72 18.32
CA THR A 202 -15.09 24.51 17.99
C THR A 202 -13.81 23.67 17.99
N TYR A 203 -13.61 22.82 19.00
CA TYR A 203 -12.40 22.05 19.21
C TYR A 203 -12.56 20.57 18.87
N ARG A 204 -13.74 20.01 19.13
CA ARG A 204 -14.12 18.64 18.78
C ARG A 204 -15.15 18.72 17.67
N THR A 205 -14.72 18.44 16.44
CA THR A 205 -15.56 18.55 15.25
C THR A 205 -15.36 17.37 14.31
N PHE A 206 -16.43 16.99 13.62
CA PHE A 206 -16.36 16.08 12.46
C PHE A 206 -16.17 16.81 11.12
N LEU A 207 -16.30 18.14 11.09
CA LEU A 207 -16.07 18.90 9.87
C LEU A 207 -14.61 18.76 9.41
N GLY A 208 -14.42 18.50 8.11
CA GLY A 208 -13.10 18.28 7.52
C GLY A 208 -12.38 17.00 7.93
N ARG A 209 -13.08 16.04 8.54
CA ARG A 209 -12.52 14.76 9.01
C ARG A 209 -12.95 13.60 8.12
N PRO A 210 -12.20 12.46 8.16
CA PRO A 210 -12.58 11.24 7.45
C PRO A 210 -13.92 10.69 7.94
N ALA A 211 -14.63 9.97 7.06
CA ALA A 211 -15.86 9.27 7.40
C ALA A 211 -15.57 7.91 8.03
N THR A 212 -16.35 7.55 9.06
CA THR A 212 -16.30 6.26 9.75
C THR A 212 -17.70 5.71 10.00
N GLY A 213 -17.81 4.54 10.61
CA GLY A 213 -19.09 3.93 10.94
C GLY A 213 -19.83 3.38 9.72
N ILE A 214 -19.10 2.95 8.70
CA ILE A 214 -19.65 2.51 7.40
C ILE A 214 -19.10 1.13 7.10
N SER A 215 -19.94 0.24 6.57
CA SER A 215 -19.54 -1.11 6.15
C SER A 215 -18.67 -1.07 4.88
N ARG A 216 -17.88 -2.15 4.66
CA ARG A 216 -17.10 -2.29 3.42
C ARG A 216 -17.98 -2.20 2.17
N THR A 217 -19.13 -2.89 2.18
CA THR A 217 -20.11 -2.83 1.09
C THR A 217 -20.52 -1.40 0.76
N ASN A 218 -20.83 -0.61 1.78
CA ASN A 218 -21.25 0.77 1.57
C ASN A 218 -20.09 1.67 1.14
N PHE A 219 -18.88 1.48 1.65
CA PHE A 219 -17.72 2.21 1.15
C PHE A 219 -17.51 1.95 -0.36
N ARG A 220 -17.58 0.69 -0.81
CA ARG A 220 -17.53 0.33 -2.24
C ARG A 220 -18.65 0.99 -3.04
N ASN A 221 -19.89 0.88 -2.56
CA ASN A 221 -21.04 1.42 -3.27
C ASN A 221 -20.98 2.95 -3.37
N TYR A 222 -20.52 3.64 -2.33
CA TYR A 222 -20.38 5.10 -2.33
C TYR A 222 -19.24 5.55 -3.25
N ALA A 223 -18.15 4.79 -3.37
CA ALA A 223 -17.10 5.05 -4.33
C ALA A 223 -17.63 4.92 -5.78
N ARG A 224 -18.38 3.87 -6.08
CA ARG A 224 -18.95 3.60 -7.42
C ARG A 224 -19.99 4.62 -7.89
N LYS A 225 -20.59 5.39 -6.96
CA LYS A 225 -21.49 6.51 -7.31
C LYS A 225 -20.79 7.63 -8.06
N ARG A 226 -19.46 7.71 -8.02
CA ARG A 226 -18.72 8.72 -8.78
C ARG A 226 -18.91 8.58 -10.28
N LYS A 227 -18.99 7.33 -10.79
CA LYS A 227 -19.22 7.04 -12.22
C LYS A 227 -20.23 5.92 -12.34
N SER A 228 -21.48 6.26 -12.66
CA SER A 228 -22.57 5.31 -12.77
C SER A 228 -22.27 4.23 -13.82
N GLY A 229 -22.48 2.95 -13.45
CA GLY A 229 -22.24 1.81 -14.33
C GLY A 229 -20.78 1.36 -14.42
N SER A 230 -19.84 2.07 -13.76
CA SER A 230 -18.43 1.69 -13.70
C SER A 230 -18.08 0.98 -12.38
N THR A 231 -17.07 0.12 -12.44
CA THR A 231 -16.43 -0.51 -11.26
C THR A 231 -15.04 0.04 -10.98
N GLU A 232 -14.62 1.10 -11.68
CA GLU A 232 -13.28 1.69 -11.58
C GLU A 232 -13.03 2.36 -10.23
N TRP A 233 -14.06 3.04 -9.67
CA TRP A 233 -14.01 3.65 -8.36
C TRP A 233 -14.35 2.65 -7.25
N ASN A 234 -13.47 2.53 -6.26
CA ASN A 234 -13.61 1.59 -5.15
C ASN A 234 -13.17 2.24 -3.83
N CYS A 235 -13.50 1.60 -2.71
CA CYS A 235 -12.77 1.88 -1.46
C CYS A 235 -11.36 1.26 -1.54
N MET A 236 -10.55 1.40 -0.48
CA MET A 236 -9.19 0.83 -0.45
C MET A 236 -9.18 -0.62 -0.92
N THR A 237 -8.24 -0.99 -1.78
CA THR A 237 -8.12 -2.35 -2.29
C THR A 237 -6.86 -3.03 -1.75
N TYR A 238 -6.92 -4.35 -1.61
CA TYR A 238 -5.80 -5.13 -1.09
C TYR A 238 -4.55 -5.05 -1.97
N ASP A 239 -4.71 -5.00 -3.29
CA ASP A 239 -3.57 -4.88 -4.20
C ASP A 239 -2.83 -3.55 -4.00
N ILE A 240 -3.56 -2.44 -3.82
CA ILE A 240 -2.97 -1.12 -3.51
C ILE A 240 -2.35 -1.11 -2.11
N GLN A 241 -3.01 -1.69 -1.10
CA GLN A 241 -2.45 -1.79 0.27
C GLN A 241 -1.11 -2.52 0.26
N LYS A 242 -1.07 -3.66 -0.42
CA LYS A 242 0.11 -4.50 -0.60
C LYS A 242 1.22 -3.77 -1.37
N GLU A 243 0.87 -3.04 -2.42
CA GLU A 243 1.82 -2.25 -3.19
C GLU A 243 2.47 -1.15 -2.35
N LEU A 244 1.69 -0.36 -1.62
CA LEU A 244 2.21 0.69 -0.74
C LEU A 244 3.17 0.12 0.31
N TYR A 245 2.84 -1.04 0.88
CA TYR A 245 3.71 -1.71 1.85
C TYR A 245 5.06 -2.10 1.23
N TRP A 246 5.06 -2.76 0.06
CA TRP A 246 6.31 -3.20 -0.54
C TRP A 246 7.13 -2.04 -1.12
N LEU A 247 6.51 -0.99 -1.64
CA LEU A 247 7.22 0.23 -2.00
C LEU A 247 7.89 0.85 -0.77
N PHE A 248 7.17 0.97 0.35
CA PHE A 248 7.76 1.44 1.60
C PHE A 248 8.94 0.56 2.03
N ALA A 249 8.77 -0.76 2.08
CA ALA A 249 9.81 -1.69 2.53
C ALA A 249 11.09 -1.62 1.66
N ILE A 250 10.94 -1.45 0.33
CA ILE A 250 12.07 -1.28 -0.60
C ILE A 250 12.78 0.06 -0.36
N GLU A 251 12.04 1.14 -0.18
CA GLU A 251 12.60 2.47 0.02
C GLU A 251 13.44 2.56 1.29
N TYR A 252 12.90 2.06 2.40
CA TYR A 252 13.52 2.16 3.72
C TYR A 252 14.39 0.95 4.10
N ALA A 253 14.34 -0.14 3.33
CA ALA A 253 14.98 -1.42 3.62
C ALA A 253 14.63 -1.94 5.03
N THR A 254 13.36 -1.85 5.41
CA THR A 254 12.83 -2.35 6.68
C THR A 254 11.40 -2.84 6.53
N LEU A 255 11.03 -3.84 7.33
CA LEU A 255 9.65 -4.32 7.45
C LEU A 255 8.86 -3.53 8.52
N ASN A 256 9.54 -2.68 9.31
CA ASN A 256 8.94 -1.89 10.39
C ASN A 256 8.51 -0.51 9.89
N SER A 257 7.23 -0.34 9.59
CA SER A 257 6.69 0.95 9.17
C SER A 257 6.69 2.01 10.28
N GLN A 258 6.65 1.61 11.55
CA GLN A 258 6.69 2.49 12.72
C GLN A 258 8.11 2.84 13.21
N ALA A 259 9.17 2.39 12.53
CA ALA A 259 10.52 2.88 12.85
C ALA A 259 10.52 4.41 12.83
N ALA A 260 11.29 5.02 13.73
CA ALA A 260 11.33 6.48 13.85
C ALA A 260 11.62 7.14 12.50
N PHE A 261 10.84 8.16 12.16
CA PHE A 261 11.07 8.93 10.95
C PHE A 261 12.43 9.64 11.02
N ASN A 262 13.15 9.62 9.92
CA ASN A 262 14.39 10.37 9.76
C ASN A 262 14.41 11.02 8.37
N ALA A 263 14.44 12.36 8.34
CA ALA A 263 14.49 13.12 7.10
C ALA A 263 15.85 13.03 6.40
N GLU A 264 16.91 12.74 7.16
CA GLU A 264 18.27 12.65 6.64
C GLU A 264 18.53 11.30 6.01
N LYS A 265 19.21 11.28 4.86
CA LYS A 265 19.70 10.03 4.27
C LYS A 265 20.90 9.51 5.08
N ASP A 266 21.12 8.20 5.04
CA ASP A 266 22.29 7.59 5.63
C ASP A 266 23.60 8.00 4.91
N SER A 267 24.76 7.58 5.41
CA SER A 267 26.07 7.88 4.83
C SER A 267 26.24 7.36 3.40
N ASN A 268 25.42 6.41 2.96
CA ASN A 268 25.44 5.85 1.62
C ASN A 268 24.43 6.57 0.69
N GLY A 269 23.62 7.49 1.21
CA GLY A 269 22.60 8.23 0.47
C GLY A 269 21.25 7.54 0.38
N TYR A 270 20.95 6.55 1.21
CA TYR A 270 19.67 5.84 1.26
C TYR A 270 18.70 6.44 2.29
N ALA A 271 17.40 6.32 2.04
CA ALA A 271 16.39 6.57 3.06
C ALA A 271 16.59 5.62 4.26
N GLN A 272 16.37 6.13 5.47
CA GLN A 272 16.55 5.39 6.72
C GLN A 272 15.40 5.66 7.68
N GLY A 273 15.24 4.80 8.71
CA GLY A 273 14.13 4.88 9.65
C GLY A 273 12.85 4.31 9.08
N GLY A 274 11.74 4.98 9.29
CA GLY A 274 10.40 4.61 8.85
C GLY A 274 9.48 5.82 8.80
N LEU A 275 8.20 5.63 9.12
CA LEU A 275 7.17 6.68 9.09
C LEU A 275 6.82 7.21 10.49
N GLY A 276 7.54 6.80 11.53
CA GLY A 276 7.23 7.15 12.92
C GLY A 276 6.05 6.39 13.49
N ALA A 277 5.74 6.63 14.75
CA ALA A 277 4.66 5.93 15.46
C ALA A 277 3.26 6.28 14.94
N GLY A 278 3.09 7.34 14.18
CA GLY A 278 1.79 7.82 13.75
C GLY A 278 0.92 8.34 14.88
N VAL A 279 -0.37 8.43 14.64
CA VAL A 279 -1.36 8.92 15.65
C VAL A 279 -1.80 7.80 16.61
N THR A 280 -0.98 6.80 16.85
CA THR A 280 -1.33 5.57 17.56
C THR A 280 -1.24 5.65 19.07
N ASN A 281 -0.73 6.76 19.64
CA ASN A 281 -0.45 6.89 21.06
C ASN A 281 -1.59 7.55 21.86
N MET A 282 -2.83 7.11 21.59
CA MET A 282 -4.05 7.60 22.23
C MET A 282 -4.78 6.43 22.90
N SER A 283 -4.22 5.88 23.98
CA SER A 283 -4.80 4.73 24.70
C SER A 283 -6.23 4.97 25.19
N ASP A 284 -6.59 6.22 25.43
CA ASP A 284 -7.91 6.66 25.88
C ASP A 284 -8.79 7.25 24.76
N TRP A 285 -8.44 7.00 23.47
CA TRP A 285 -9.15 7.61 22.34
C TRP A 285 -10.66 7.36 22.38
N GLY A 286 -11.09 6.13 22.66
CA GLY A 286 -12.50 5.80 22.81
C GLY A 286 -13.19 6.61 23.91
N GLY A 287 -12.56 6.77 25.08
CA GLY A 287 -13.06 7.56 26.21
C GLY A 287 -13.03 9.07 25.93
N PHE A 288 -11.97 9.56 25.30
CA PHE A 288 -11.82 10.98 24.99
C PHE A 288 -12.77 11.47 23.91
N ASN A 289 -12.83 10.73 22.78
CA ASN A 289 -13.53 11.16 21.57
C ASN A 289 -14.76 10.34 21.23
N GLY A 290 -15.07 9.27 21.98
CA GLY A 290 -16.03 8.29 21.51
C GLY A 290 -15.57 7.60 20.22
N SER A 291 -14.25 7.48 20.00
CA SER A 291 -13.61 6.94 18.77
C SER A 291 -14.03 7.71 17.52
N TYR A 292 -14.08 9.02 17.54
CA TYR A 292 -14.29 9.82 16.34
C TYR A 292 -12.94 10.27 15.74
N PRO A 293 -12.82 10.44 14.41
CA PRO A 293 -11.61 10.90 13.77
C PRO A 293 -11.32 12.36 14.13
N PHE A 294 -10.14 12.65 14.71
CA PHE A 294 -9.75 13.97 15.19
C PHE A 294 -8.71 14.69 14.31
N VAL A 295 -7.97 13.95 13.46
CA VAL A 295 -7.03 14.55 12.51
C VAL A 295 -7.80 14.98 11.26
N PRO A 296 -7.73 16.26 10.86
CA PRO A 296 -8.40 16.72 9.62
C PRO A 296 -7.68 16.19 8.38
N CYS A 297 -8.43 15.97 7.30
CA CYS A 297 -7.86 15.70 5.99
C CYS A 297 -6.99 16.88 5.52
N GLY A 298 -5.83 16.59 4.95
CA GLY A 298 -4.91 17.59 4.43
C GLY A 298 -3.99 18.21 5.48
N HIS A 299 -3.93 17.66 6.69
CA HIS A 299 -3.05 18.17 7.75
C HIS A 299 -1.57 18.16 7.35
N THR A 300 -1.15 17.21 6.54
CA THR A 300 0.25 17.05 6.11
C THR A 300 0.55 17.62 4.72
N ASP A 301 -0.34 18.45 4.15
CA ASP A 301 -0.24 18.93 2.77
C ASP A 301 0.97 19.84 2.50
N GLU A 302 1.56 20.42 3.54
CA GLU A 302 2.82 21.14 3.43
C GLU A 302 3.99 20.28 2.96
N LEU A 303 3.89 18.95 3.10
CA LEU A 303 4.90 18.01 2.62
C LEU A 303 4.77 17.66 1.11
N GLY A 304 3.72 18.12 0.44
CA GLY A 304 3.51 17.84 -0.98
C GLY A 304 3.51 16.35 -1.32
N ASN A 305 4.30 15.94 -2.33
CA ASN A 305 4.53 14.54 -2.70
C ASN A 305 5.54 13.84 -1.75
N GLY A 306 6.06 14.54 -0.75
CA GLY A 306 7.10 14.02 0.13
C GLY A 306 6.60 13.01 1.14
N THR A 307 7.56 12.50 1.91
CA THR A 307 7.35 11.66 3.10
C THR A 307 7.81 12.42 4.33
N GLY A 308 7.07 12.29 5.43
CA GLY A 308 7.39 12.97 6.68
C GLY A 308 6.33 12.81 7.75
N GLU A 309 6.47 13.58 8.81
CA GLU A 309 5.54 13.68 9.93
C GLU A 309 5.25 15.15 10.22
N VAL A 310 3.98 15.47 10.50
CA VAL A 310 3.55 16.81 10.93
C VAL A 310 2.87 16.71 12.28
N ALA A 311 3.28 17.55 13.22
CA ALA A 311 2.71 17.58 14.57
C ALA A 311 1.25 18.09 14.53
N TYR A 312 0.34 17.37 15.18
CA TYR A 312 -1.06 17.75 15.35
C TYR A 312 -1.41 17.85 16.84
N PRO A 313 -1.79 19.04 17.35
CA PRO A 313 -2.26 19.19 18.71
C PRO A 313 -3.70 18.67 18.83
N VAL A 314 -3.91 17.68 19.66
CA VAL A 314 -5.24 17.19 20.03
C VAL A 314 -5.78 18.09 21.12
N ILE A 315 -6.92 18.74 20.86
CA ILE A 315 -7.49 19.78 21.72
C ILE A 315 -8.70 19.21 22.51
N ASN A 316 -8.73 19.49 23.81
CA ASN A 316 -9.87 19.23 24.67
C ASN A 316 -11.05 20.15 24.35
N GLU A 317 -12.25 19.87 24.88
CA GLU A 317 -13.43 20.69 24.70
C GLU A 317 -13.27 22.11 25.28
N ASP A 318 -12.44 22.31 26.28
CA ASP A 318 -12.14 23.61 26.89
C ASP A 318 -11.07 24.42 26.15
N GLY A 319 -10.56 23.90 25.02
CA GLY A 319 -9.53 24.54 24.21
C GLY A 319 -8.09 24.27 24.67
N SER A 320 -7.88 23.55 25.75
CA SER A 320 -6.52 23.16 26.16
C SER A 320 -5.96 22.05 25.28
N THR A 321 -4.63 22.01 25.10
CA THR A 321 -3.96 20.92 24.39
C THR A 321 -3.88 19.69 25.31
N ARG A 322 -4.49 18.59 24.87
CA ARG A 322 -4.42 17.29 25.55
C ARG A 322 -3.07 16.61 25.34
N CYS A 323 -2.69 16.48 24.09
CA CYS A 323 -1.42 15.88 23.66
C CYS A 323 -1.09 16.35 22.25
N THR A 324 0.11 16.06 21.80
CA THR A 324 0.51 16.23 20.40
C THR A 324 0.83 14.87 19.82
N VAL A 325 0.25 14.56 18.65
CA VAL A 325 0.52 13.35 17.88
C VAL A 325 1.25 13.72 16.59
N MET A 326 2.04 12.78 16.06
CA MET A 326 2.71 12.96 14.77
C MET A 326 1.88 12.29 13.68
N VAL A 327 1.51 13.07 12.67
CA VAL A 327 0.70 12.60 11.54
C VAL A 327 1.63 12.21 10.41
N PRO A 328 1.73 10.92 10.05
CA PRO A 328 2.64 10.45 9.01
C PRO A 328 2.08 10.73 7.62
N ARG A 329 2.99 10.96 6.68
CA ARG A 329 2.73 11.00 5.25
C ARG A 329 3.75 10.14 4.52
N TYR A 330 3.29 9.27 3.65
CA TYR A 330 4.13 8.48 2.77
C TYR A 330 3.86 8.85 1.32
N ARG A 331 4.79 9.55 0.69
CA ARG A 331 4.76 9.95 -0.74
C ARG A 331 3.39 10.49 -1.18
N GLY A 332 2.87 11.46 -0.43
CA GLY A 332 1.58 12.07 -0.68
C GLY A 332 0.39 11.39 0.00
N VAL A 333 0.54 10.19 0.53
CA VAL A 333 -0.51 9.47 1.25
C VAL A 333 -0.47 9.81 2.74
N GLU A 334 -1.43 10.61 3.21
CA GLU A 334 -1.58 11.00 4.62
C GLU A 334 -2.19 9.88 5.45
N ASN A 335 -1.73 9.69 6.69
CA ASN A 335 -2.20 8.66 7.61
C ASN A 335 -2.29 7.26 6.96
N PRO A 336 -1.19 6.69 6.41
CA PRO A 336 -1.24 5.38 5.76
C PRO A 336 -1.62 4.26 6.74
N PHE A 337 -1.39 4.46 8.04
CA PHE A 337 -1.79 3.57 9.14
C PHE A 337 -2.00 4.37 10.45
N GLY A 338 -2.61 3.74 11.45
CA GLY A 338 -2.58 4.14 12.86
C GLY A 338 -3.56 5.24 13.28
N HIS A 339 -4.33 5.84 12.39
CA HIS A 339 -5.35 6.84 12.75
C HIS A 339 -6.73 6.19 12.90
N ILE A 340 -7.27 5.65 11.82
CA ILE A 340 -8.47 4.82 11.79
C ILE A 340 -8.22 3.58 10.95
N TRP A 341 -8.82 2.45 11.33
CA TRP A 341 -8.81 1.24 10.54
C TRP A 341 -9.34 1.48 9.13
N GLN A 342 -8.79 0.78 8.14
CA GLN A 342 -9.20 0.91 6.76
C GLN A 342 -9.82 -0.39 6.26
N TRP A 343 -11.13 -0.38 5.97
CA TRP A 343 -11.75 -1.44 5.18
C TRP A 343 -11.01 -1.60 3.86
N THR A 344 -10.64 -2.84 3.56
CA THR A 344 -9.90 -3.19 2.35
C THR A 344 -10.70 -4.21 1.54
N ASP A 345 -10.92 -3.90 0.28
CA ASP A 345 -11.68 -4.75 -0.67
C ASP A 345 -10.75 -5.60 -1.53
N GLY A 346 -11.32 -6.56 -2.29
CA GLY A 346 -10.53 -7.50 -3.08
C GLY A 346 -9.84 -8.58 -2.25
N ILE A 347 -10.17 -8.70 -0.95
CA ILE A 347 -9.68 -9.76 -0.07
C ILE A 347 -10.81 -10.26 0.82
N ASN A 348 -10.96 -11.58 0.90
CA ASN A 348 -11.90 -12.28 1.77
C ASN A 348 -11.20 -13.43 2.50
N ILE A 349 -11.56 -13.65 3.74
CA ILE A 349 -11.07 -14.78 4.51
C ILE A 349 -12.24 -15.73 4.76
N ARG A 350 -12.04 -17.00 4.44
CA ARG A 350 -12.93 -18.08 4.85
C ARG A 350 -12.35 -18.70 6.11
N ILE A 351 -12.95 -18.42 7.25
CA ILE A 351 -12.55 -19.02 8.53
C ILE A 351 -13.47 -20.18 8.82
N SER A 352 -12.93 -21.40 8.78
CA SER A 352 -13.61 -22.60 9.22
C SER A 352 -13.44 -22.81 10.72
N PRO A 353 -14.41 -23.39 11.43
CA PRO A 353 -14.22 -23.83 12.80
C PRO A 353 -13.07 -24.85 12.89
N THR A 354 -12.69 -25.21 14.11
CA THR A 354 -11.76 -26.31 14.35
C THR A 354 -12.34 -27.63 13.81
N GLU A 355 -11.48 -28.61 13.52
CA GLU A 355 -11.90 -29.92 13.03
C GLU A 355 -12.93 -30.58 13.93
N ASP A 356 -12.83 -30.38 15.26
CA ASP A 356 -13.77 -30.88 16.27
C ASP A 356 -15.20 -30.33 16.08
N ASN A 357 -15.35 -29.19 15.38
CA ASN A 357 -16.62 -28.54 15.11
C ASN A 357 -17.05 -28.70 13.62
N SER A 358 -16.64 -29.77 12.97
CA SER A 358 -16.99 -30.08 11.56
C SER A 358 -16.42 -29.14 10.51
N GLY A 359 -15.41 -28.33 10.85
CA GLY A 359 -14.65 -27.49 9.93
C GLY A 359 -13.38 -28.17 9.41
N ASP A 360 -12.72 -27.54 8.44
CA ASP A 360 -11.40 -27.97 7.98
C ASP A 360 -10.24 -27.42 8.81
N GLY A 361 -10.54 -26.66 9.87
CA GLY A 361 -9.54 -26.08 10.76
C GLY A 361 -8.69 -24.99 10.10
N LEU A 362 -9.06 -24.46 8.93
CA LEU A 362 -8.25 -23.51 8.16
C LEU A 362 -8.88 -22.12 8.11
N SER A 363 -8.05 -21.11 7.98
CA SER A 363 -8.42 -19.73 7.66
C SER A 363 -7.86 -19.36 6.31
N LYS A 364 -8.64 -19.64 5.24
CA LYS A 364 -8.20 -19.51 3.85
C LYS A 364 -8.31 -18.09 3.35
N VAL A 365 -7.23 -17.56 2.80
CA VAL A 365 -7.15 -16.21 2.24
C VAL A 365 -7.45 -16.25 0.74
N PHE A 366 -8.43 -15.49 0.31
CA PHE A 366 -8.86 -15.35 -1.08
C PHE A 366 -8.66 -13.91 -1.55
N VAL A 367 -8.00 -13.73 -2.69
CA VAL A 367 -7.65 -12.41 -3.25
C VAL A 367 -8.20 -12.27 -4.66
N CYS A 368 -8.73 -11.10 -4.98
CA CYS A 368 -9.22 -10.70 -6.29
C CYS A 368 -8.67 -9.32 -6.66
N THR A 369 -8.15 -9.18 -7.87
CA THR A 369 -7.65 -7.90 -8.41
C THR A 369 -8.62 -7.26 -9.42
N ASP A 370 -9.72 -7.94 -9.77
CA ASP A 370 -10.75 -7.45 -10.68
C ASP A 370 -11.88 -6.78 -9.88
N PRO A 371 -12.00 -5.43 -9.90
CA PRO A 371 -13.02 -4.72 -9.14
C PRO A 371 -14.47 -5.13 -9.49
N ALA A 372 -14.71 -5.63 -10.70
CA ALA A 372 -16.04 -6.08 -11.11
C ALA A 372 -16.51 -7.32 -10.34
N LYS A 373 -15.57 -8.08 -9.77
CA LYS A 373 -15.85 -9.32 -9.01
C LYS A 373 -15.80 -9.15 -7.50
N PHE A 374 -15.53 -7.94 -6.98
CA PHE A 374 -15.50 -7.72 -5.53
C PHE A 374 -16.82 -8.08 -4.87
N SER A 375 -16.76 -8.94 -3.86
CA SER A 375 -17.92 -9.55 -3.19
C SER A 375 -17.76 -9.55 -1.67
N ASP A 376 -18.87 -9.43 -0.95
CA ASP A 376 -18.95 -9.57 0.50
C ASP A 376 -19.65 -10.87 0.94
N SER A 377 -20.03 -11.72 -0.02
CA SER A 377 -20.83 -12.93 0.23
C SER A 377 -20.26 -14.21 -0.39
N GLY A 378 -19.12 -14.12 -1.09
CA GLY A 378 -18.55 -15.28 -1.77
C GLY A 378 -17.11 -15.08 -2.21
N TYR A 379 -16.63 -16.05 -2.99
CA TYR A 379 -15.25 -16.14 -3.45
C TYR A 379 -15.12 -16.28 -4.97
N ASP A 380 -16.22 -16.12 -5.71
CA ASP A 380 -16.21 -16.23 -7.16
C ASP A 380 -15.30 -15.17 -7.78
N GLY A 381 -14.35 -15.62 -8.60
CA GLY A 381 -13.33 -14.74 -9.17
C GLY A 381 -12.17 -14.40 -8.23
N TYR A 382 -12.15 -14.97 -7.02
CA TYR A 382 -11.04 -14.86 -6.09
C TYR A 382 -10.11 -16.08 -6.18
N ALA A 383 -8.82 -15.86 -6.08
CA ALA A 383 -7.82 -16.94 -5.99
C ALA A 383 -7.46 -17.21 -4.52
N HIS A 384 -7.42 -18.50 -4.14
CA HIS A 384 -6.88 -18.90 -2.85
C HIS A 384 -5.35 -18.75 -2.89
N VAL A 385 -4.79 -17.92 -2.00
CA VAL A 385 -3.37 -17.58 -1.98
C VAL A 385 -2.61 -18.19 -0.79
N GLY A 386 -3.31 -18.75 0.18
CA GLY A 386 -2.72 -19.38 1.36
C GLY A 386 -3.65 -19.31 2.57
N ASN A 387 -3.12 -19.62 3.74
CA ASN A 387 -3.87 -19.60 4.98
C ASN A 387 -3.29 -18.55 5.93
N GLU A 388 -4.15 -17.78 6.59
CA GLU A 388 -3.72 -16.88 7.66
C GLU A 388 -3.48 -17.61 8.98
N ALA A 389 -2.71 -16.98 9.86
CA ALA A 389 -2.52 -17.43 11.23
C ALA A 389 -3.86 -17.47 11.98
N ARG A 390 -4.10 -18.56 12.73
CA ARG A 390 -5.31 -18.75 13.55
C ARG A 390 -5.15 -18.27 15.00
N ALA A 391 -4.04 -17.60 15.29
CA ALA A 391 -3.76 -16.98 16.59
C ALA A 391 -3.46 -15.50 16.40
N GLU A 392 -3.81 -14.71 17.39
CA GLU A 392 -3.45 -13.30 17.47
C GLU A 392 -2.02 -13.14 17.95
N GLY A 393 -1.33 -12.10 17.47
CA GLY A 393 0.04 -11.80 17.89
C GLY A 393 0.80 -10.95 16.88
N TYR A 394 2.02 -10.57 17.23
CA TYR A 394 2.91 -9.91 16.29
C TYR A 394 3.28 -10.85 15.15
N VAL A 395 3.25 -10.32 13.94
CA VAL A 395 3.51 -11.06 12.71
C VAL A 395 4.97 -11.50 12.64
N LYS A 396 5.18 -12.80 12.48
CA LYS A 396 6.50 -13.38 12.22
C LYS A 396 6.69 -13.68 10.74
N GLU A 397 5.67 -14.24 10.08
CA GLU A 397 5.70 -14.53 8.66
C GLU A 397 4.37 -14.14 8.00
N VAL A 398 4.43 -13.78 6.72
CA VAL A 398 3.27 -13.55 5.86
C VAL A 398 3.17 -14.67 4.82
N ILE A 399 2.03 -14.80 4.16
CA ILE A 399 1.82 -15.80 3.10
C ILE A 399 2.88 -15.63 2.00
N PHE A 400 3.23 -14.41 1.63
CA PHE A 400 4.19 -14.02 0.61
C PHE A 400 3.87 -14.60 -0.78
N GLY A 401 4.35 -15.82 -1.08
CA GLY A 401 4.11 -16.49 -2.36
C GLY A 401 4.61 -15.68 -3.57
N GLU A 402 4.13 -16.03 -4.76
CA GLU A 402 4.46 -15.30 -6.01
C GLU A 402 3.72 -13.96 -6.14
N GLY A 403 2.71 -13.73 -5.32
CA GLY A 403 1.90 -12.50 -5.29
C GLY A 403 2.42 -11.46 -4.31
N GLY A 404 3.39 -11.82 -3.45
CA GLY A 404 3.88 -10.95 -2.38
C GLY A 404 2.80 -10.63 -1.34
N GLU A 405 2.03 -11.65 -0.94
CA GLU A 405 0.90 -11.45 -0.04
C GLU A 405 1.35 -11.05 1.36
N ILE A 406 0.72 -10.00 1.93
CA ILE A 406 1.06 -9.44 3.24
C ILE A 406 0.15 -9.93 4.38
N MET A 407 -0.76 -10.87 4.10
CA MET A 407 -1.58 -11.48 5.15
C MET A 407 -0.71 -12.35 6.05
N PRO A 408 -0.81 -12.18 7.39
CA PRO A 408 -0.04 -12.95 8.35
C PRO A 408 -0.31 -14.46 8.25
N SER A 409 0.74 -15.27 8.13
CA SER A 409 0.65 -16.74 8.13
C SER A 409 1.17 -17.36 9.43
N VAL A 410 2.10 -16.68 10.11
CA VAL A 410 2.66 -17.10 11.39
C VAL A 410 2.77 -15.88 12.30
N VAL A 411 2.32 -16.02 13.56
CA VAL A 411 2.57 -15.06 14.64
C VAL A 411 3.66 -15.57 15.59
N GLY A 412 4.21 -14.68 16.41
CA GLY A 412 5.30 -14.98 17.34
C GLY A 412 6.49 -14.02 17.19
N GLY A 413 6.27 -12.91 16.50
CA GLY A 413 7.18 -11.76 16.47
C GLY A 413 7.05 -10.86 17.70
N GLY A 414 7.49 -9.62 17.58
CA GLY A 414 7.37 -8.54 18.56
C GLY A 414 7.37 -7.18 17.86
N SER A 415 7.12 -6.11 18.61
CA SER A 415 7.06 -4.74 18.07
C SER A 415 8.37 -4.23 17.46
N SER A 416 9.46 -4.95 17.63
CA SER A 416 10.79 -4.63 17.08
C SER A 416 11.42 -5.79 16.31
N THR A 417 10.65 -6.85 16.01
CA THR A 417 11.15 -8.05 15.35
C THR A 417 10.26 -8.47 14.20
N TYR A 418 10.86 -9.05 13.15
CA TYR A 418 10.19 -9.51 11.93
C TYR A 418 9.42 -8.38 11.25
N PHE A 419 8.08 -8.48 11.13
CA PHE A 419 7.23 -7.46 10.49
C PHE A 419 6.85 -6.31 11.43
N CYS A 420 7.07 -6.46 12.75
CA CYS A 420 6.74 -5.49 13.79
C CYS A 420 5.23 -5.16 13.95
N ASP A 421 4.41 -5.50 12.99
CA ASP A 421 2.98 -5.28 12.96
C ASP A 421 2.22 -6.42 13.64
N TYR A 422 1.00 -6.17 14.10
CA TYR A 422 0.18 -7.15 14.81
C TYR A 422 -0.84 -7.81 13.88
N HIS A 423 -1.45 -8.90 14.34
CA HIS A 423 -2.55 -9.61 13.68
C HIS A 423 -3.67 -9.90 14.65
N TYR A 424 -4.90 -9.54 14.25
CA TYR A 424 -6.12 -9.94 14.94
C TYR A 424 -6.96 -10.87 14.08
N THR A 425 -7.43 -11.96 14.69
CA THR A 425 -8.36 -12.91 14.08
C THR A 425 -9.36 -13.40 15.12
N ASN A 426 -10.42 -14.06 14.67
CA ASN A 426 -11.40 -14.70 15.57
C ASN A 426 -11.92 -15.98 14.92
N ILE A 427 -11.67 -17.11 15.56
CA ILE A 427 -12.12 -18.41 15.10
C ILE A 427 -13.57 -18.62 15.52
N PRO A 428 -14.52 -18.64 14.57
CA PRO A 428 -15.93 -18.82 14.88
C PRO A 428 -16.28 -20.29 15.16
N THR A 429 -17.46 -20.53 15.76
CA THR A 429 -18.00 -21.88 15.97
C THR A 429 -18.66 -22.45 14.72
N THR A 430 -18.92 -21.64 13.72
CA THR A 430 -19.45 -22.02 12.40
C THR A 430 -18.63 -21.30 11.32
N GLU A 431 -18.57 -21.87 10.12
CA GLU A 431 -17.85 -21.24 9.00
C GLU A 431 -18.30 -19.79 8.77
N ALA A 432 -17.35 -18.87 8.62
CA ALA A 432 -17.63 -17.46 8.40
C ALA A 432 -16.76 -16.87 7.29
N LEU A 433 -17.38 -15.98 6.50
CA LEU A 433 -16.66 -15.05 5.63
C LEU A 433 -16.31 -13.80 6.44
N ARG A 434 -15.04 -13.42 6.39
CA ARG A 434 -14.51 -12.19 6.99
C ARG A 434 -13.96 -11.25 5.93
N GLY A 435 -14.18 -9.95 6.13
CA GLY A 435 -13.41 -8.90 5.46
C GLY A 435 -12.13 -8.62 6.23
N VAL A 436 -11.23 -7.84 5.63
CA VAL A 436 -9.96 -7.47 6.26
C VAL A 436 -9.88 -5.96 6.44
N LEU A 437 -9.43 -5.55 7.61
CA LEU A 437 -9.05 -4.20 7.96
C LEU A 437 -7.53 -4.12 8.06
N PHE A 438 -6.95 -3.04 7.56
CA PHE A 438 -5.52 -2.78 7.69
C PHE A 438 -5.23 -1.48 8.44
N GLY A 439 -4.02 -1.39 9.00
CA GLY A 439 -3.41 -0.17 9.49
C GLY A 439 -3.51 0.09 10.98
N GLY A 440 -4.54 -0.40 11.65
CA GLY A 440 -4.80 -0.07 13.05
C GLY A 440 -5.46 1.30 13.24
N CYS A 441 -5.74 1.66 14.47
CA CYS A 441 -6.30 2.97 14.83
C CYS A 441 -5.59 3.59 16.05
N ALA A 442 -6.01 4.78 16.44
CA ALA A 442 -5.29 5.68 17.34
C ALA A 442 -4.93 5.12 18.74
N TYR A 443 -5.50 4.00 19.18
CA TYR A 443 -5.15 3.37 20.45
C TYR A 443 -4.32 2.08 20.32
N HIS A 444 -3.86 1.70 19.12
CA HIS A 444 -3.15 0.45 18.91
C HIS A 444 -1.63 0.52 19.18
N SER A 445 -1.09 1.73 19.43
CA SER A 445 0.30 1.91 19.78
C SER A 445 1.26 1.15 18.82
N SER A 446 2.15 0.33 19.36
CA SER A 446 3.14 -0.45 18.61
C SER A 446 2.55 -1.61 17.77
N TYR A 447 1.25 -1.85 17.81
CA TYR A 447 0.60 -2.87 16.96
C TYR A 447 0.39 -2.38 15.53
N ALA A 448 0.20 -1.05 15.38
CA ALA A 448 -0.15 -0.44 14.12
C ALA A 448 0.99 -0.49 13.09
N GLY A 449 0.63 -0.47 11.83
CA GLY A 449 1.55 -0.42 10.71
C GLY A 449 0.87 -0.82 9.41
N PHE A 450 1.60 -0.76 8.30
CA PHE A 450 1.05 -1.07 6.98
C PHE A 450 0.49 -2.49 6.84
N ALA A 451 1.13 -3.48 7.48
CA ALA A 451 0.74 -4.88 7.41
C ALA A 451 -0.07 -5.35 8.64
N PHE A 452 -0.44 -4.44 9.55
CA PHE A 452 -1.34 -4.77 10.65
C PHE A 452 -2.71 -5.15 10.10
N ALA A 453 -3.04 -6.43 10.15
CA ALA A 453 -4.26 -7.00 9.61
C ALA A 453 -5.23 -7.46 10.69
N LEU A 454 -6.53 -7.19 10.50
CA LEU A 454 -7.61 -7.68 11.33
C LEU A 454 -8.63 -8.39 10.44
N SER A 455 -8.88 -9.67 10.70
CA SER A 455 -9.82 -10.56 10.01
C SER A 455 -10.98 -11.04 10.88
N SER A 456 -11.26 -10.36 11.99
CA SER A 456 -12.34 -10.74 12.91
C SER A 456 -13.73 -10.30 12.44
N ASN A 457 -13.81 -9.31 11.56
CA ASN A 457 -15.06 -8.63 11.22
C ASN A 457 -15.69 -9.16 9.93
N ALA A 458 -17.02 -9.36 9.96
CA ALA A 458 -17.78 -9.51 8.73
C ALA A 458 -17.72 -8.20 7.90
N PRO A 459 -17.81 -8.25 6.54
CA PRO A 459 -17.79 -7.04 5.69
C PRO A 459 -18.89 -6.02 6.01
N SER A 460 -19.98 -6.44 6.66
CA SER A 460 -21.07 -5.60 7.15
C SER A 460 -20.76 -4.86 8.44
N GLY A 461 -19.65 -5.18 9.13
CA GLY A 461 -19.24 -4.55 10.38
C GLY A 461 -19.01 -3.07 10.23
N THR A 462 -19.36 -2.31 11.26
CA THR A 462 -19.16 -0.85 11.34
C THR A 462 -18.65 -0.47 12.72
N SER A 463 -17.77 0.53 12.78
CA SER A 463 -17.31 1.12 14.04
C SER A 463 -16.93 2.58 13.83
N ALA A 464 -17.01 3.38 14.88
CA ALA A 464 -16.51 4.75 14.87
C ALA A 464 -15.00 4.87 14.60
N SER A 465 -14.25 3.77 14.79
CA SER A 465 -12.81 3.68 14.48
C SER A 465 -12.48 3.06 13.13
N ILE A 466 -13.50 2.78 12.28
CA ILE A 466 -13.32 2.13 10.98
C ILE A 466 -13.75 3.07 9.86
N GLY A 467 -12.81 3.39 8.99
CA GLY A 467 -12.97 4.13 7.74
C GLY A 467 -12.50 3.32 6.53
N SER A 468 -12.11 4.02 5.48
CA SER A 468 -11.44 3.46 4.30
C SER A 468 -10.74 4.60 3.52
N ARG A 469 -10.26 4.30 2.31
CA ARG A 469 -9.77 5.27 1.32
C ARG A 469 -10.59 5.18 0.05
N LEU A 470 -10.46 6.18 -0.82
CA LEU A 470 -10.98 6.14 -2.17
C LEU A 470 -9.85 5.65 -3.10
N CYS A 471 -10.17 4.75 -4.03
CA CYS A 471 -9.24 4.26 -5.05
C CYS A 471 -9.89 4.31 -6.43
N PHE A 472 -9.06 4.53 -7.46
CA PHE A 472 -9.43 4.37 -8.85
C PHE A 472 -8.52 3.31 -9.48
N ILE A 473 -9.13 2.34 -10.15
CA ILE A 473 -8.47 1.24 -10.86
C ILE A 473 -9.13 1.18 -12.24
N PRO A 474 -8.41 1.48 -13.33
CA PRO A 474 -8.98 1.43 -14.67
C PRO A 474 -9.45 0.01 -15.00
N ALA A 475 -10.49 -0.08 -15.85
CA ALA A 475 -11.09 -1.33 -16.29
C ALA A 475 -10.16 -2.17 -17.19
#